data_5ca41d7c3072f7ade8c5eac86cef548d
#
_entry.id   5ca41d7c3072f7ade8c5eac86cef548d
#
_cell.length_a   1.000
_cell.length_b   1.000
_cell.length_c   1.000
_cell.angle_alpha   90.00
_cell.angle_beta   90.00
_cell.angle_gamma   90.00
#
_symmetry.space_group_name_H-M   'P 1'
#
loop_
_entity.id
_entity.type
_entity.pdbx_description
1 polymer ?
#
loop_
_entity_poly.entity_id
_entity_poly.type
_entity_poly.pdbx_seq_one_letter_code
_entity_poly.pdbx_strand_id
1 'polypeptide(L)'
;MDSIIFDVDGTLWNSTETVARAWSVVLSQEPDINVEITPERLSKLFGKILPEIAANLFPDQPKERQLELIEKCCQKEEEFLSQQAAPVYDRLEDTLKILSKKYPLYIVSNCQAGYIEVFLKSTGYGHYFQDHPCSGHSGLQKRDNMKEVIRRKQLKSASY
;
A
#
# COMPACT_ATOMS: atom_id res chain seq x y z
N MET A 1 10.98 12.64 -20.05
CA MET A 1 10.52 12.05 -18.77
C MET A 1 11.43 12.58 -17.68
N ASP A 2 10.86 13.20 -16.64
CA ASP A 2 11.66 13.90 -15.61
C ASP A 2 11.67 13.17 -14.26
N SER A 3 10.77 12.20 -14.10
CA SER A 3 10.65 11.39 -12.87
C SER A 3 9.78 10.16 -13.13
N ILE A 4 9.78 9.22 -12.16
CA ILE A 4 8.92 8.05 -12.18
C ILE A 4 8.23 7.94 -10.81
N ILE A 5 6.92 7.73 -10.81
CA ILE A 5 6.10 7.52 -9.63
C ILE A 5 5.59 6.08 -9.67
N PHE A 6 5.88 5.31 -8.63
CA PHE A 6 5.44 3.92 -8.47
C PHE A 6 4.27 3.82 -7.50
N ASP A 7 3.40 2.88 -7.74
CA ASP A 7 2.53 2.28 -6.72
C ASP A 7 3.31 1.20 -5.97
N VAL A 8 2.77 0.70 -4.86
CA VAL A 8 3.39 -0.37 -4.06
C VAL A 8 2.76 -1.71 -4.37
N ASP A 9 1.50 -1.90 -3.98
CA ASP A 9 0.81 -3.18 -4.10
C ASP A 9 0.48 -3.53 -5.54
N GLY A 10 0.89 -4.73 -5.95
CA GLY A 10 0.74 -5.17 -7.33
C GLY A 10 1.70 -4.52 -8.33
N THR A 11 2.65 -3.68 -7.86
CA THR A 11 3.63 -2.97 -8.70
C THR A 11 5.06 -3.22 -8.25
N LEU A 12 5.38 -3.02 -6.97
CA LEU A 12 6.72 -3.23 -6.41
C LEU A 12 6.81 -4.59 -5.70
N TRP A 13 5.75 -5.01 -5.04
CA TRP A 13 5.64 -6.33 -4.43
C TRP A 13 4.23 -6.92 -4.55
N ASN A 14 4.11 -8.22 -4.25
CA ASN A 14 2.83 -8.90 -4.13
C ASN A 14 2.58 -9.28 -2.68
N SER A 15 1.88 -8.44 -1.94
CA SER A 15 1.57 -8.62 -0.53
C SER A 15 0.29 -9.41 -0.27
N THR A 16 -0.50 -9.75 -1.29
CA THR A 16 -1.87 -10.29 -1.15
C THR A 16 -1.96 -11.53 -0.26
N GLU A 17 -1.03 -12.48 -0.38
CA GLU A 17 -1.03 -13.69 0.45
C GLU A 17 -0.72 -13.40 1.92
N THR A 18 0.28 -12.56 2.18
CA THR A 18 0.66 -12.17 3.55
C THR A 18 -0.45 -11.38 4.21
N VAL A 19 -1.04 -10.43 3.49
CA VAL A 19 -2.15 -9.61 3.98
C VAL A 19 -3.39 -10.48 4.22
N ALA A 20 -3.72 -11.41 3.32
CA ALA A 20 -4.85 -12.34 3.50
C ALA A 20 -4.70 -13.16 4.78
N ARG A 21 -3.52 -13.70 5.05
CA ARG A 21 -3.23 -14.43 6.29
C ARG A 21 -3.37 -13.56 7.53
N ALA A 22 -2.78 -12.37 7.50
CA ALA A 22 -2.82 -11.44 8.63
C ALA A 22 -4.26 -11.02 8.96
N TRP A 23 -5.04 -10.64 7.96
CA TRP A 23 -6.43 -10.23 8.13
C TRP A 23 -7.33 -11.38 8.57
N SER A 24 -7.12 -12.59 8.03
CA SER A 24 -7.85 -13.78 8.47
C SER A 24 -7.62 -14.09 9.95
N VAL A 25 -6.40 -13.91 10.46
CA VAL A 25 -6.11 -14.07 11.89
C VAL A 25 -6.92 -13.09 12.73
N VAL A 26 -7.00 -11.81 12.33
CA VAL A 26 -7.80 -10.81 13.06
C VAL A 26 -9.29 -11.18 13.01
N LEU A 27 -9.83 -11.42 11.83
CA LEU A 27 -11.26 -11.63 11.64
C LEU A 27 -11.76 -12.94 12.26
N SER A 28 -10.91 -13.95 12.40
CA SER A 28 -11.25 -15.19 13.14
C SER A 28 -11.50 -14.98 14.64
N GLN A 29 -11.03 -13.85 15.19
CA GLN A 29 -11.22 -13.48 16.60
C GLN A 29 -12.46 -12.58 16.80
N GLU A 30 -13.14 -12.18 15.73
CA GLU A 30 -14.30 -11.30 15.75
C GLU A 30 -15.57 -12.13 15.51
N PRO A 31 -16.34 -12.48 16.55
CA PRO A 31 -17.46 -13.43 16.45
C PRO A 31 -18.65 -12.90 15.62
N ASP A 32 -18.73 -11.60 15.45
CA ASP A 32 -19.74 -10.90 14.66
C ASP A 32 -19.38 -10.79 13.16
N ILE A 33 -18.20 -11.28 12.77
CA ILE A 33 -17.70 -11.18 11.42
C ILE A 33 -17.59 -12.56 10.76
N ASN A 34 -18.28 -12.74 9.65
CA ASN A 34 -18.19 -13.95 8.83
C ASN A 34 -17.78 -13.56 7.39
N VAL A 35 -16.52 -13.16 7.25
CA VAL A 35 -15.94 -12.73 5.97
C VAL A 35 -14.71 -13.55 5.67
N GLU A 36 -14.73 -14.25 4.54
CA GLU A 36 -13.54 -14.94 4.03
C GLU A 36 -12.63 -13.94 3.30
N ILE A 37 -11.38 -13.93 3.69
CA ILE A 37 -10.33 -13.11 3.06
C ILE A 37 -9.44 -14.02 2.22
N THR A 38 -9.42 -13.78 0.92
CA THR A 38 -8.54 -14.48 -0.02
C THR A 38 -7.64 -13.50 -0.76
N PRO A 39 -6.46 -13.94 -1.26
CA PRO A 39 -5.60 -13.09 -2.09
C PRO A 39 -6.32 -12.50 -3.30
N GLU A 40 -7.20 -13.27 -3.96
CA GLU A 40 -7.98 -12.83 -5.12
C GLU A 40 -8.99 -11.74 -4.75
N ARG A 41 -9.59 -11.83 -3.55
CA ARG A 41 -10.51 -10.80 -3.06
C ARG A 41 -9.77 -9.52 -2.74
N LEU A 42 -8.61 -9.62 -2.07
CA LEU A 42 -7.77 -8.47 -1.75
C LEU A 42 -7.22 -7.78 -3.00
N SER A 43 -6.78 -8.53 -4.01
CA SER A 43 -6.25 -7.96 -5.25
C SER A 43 -7.26 -7.05 -5.97
N LYS A 44 -8.57 -7.29 -5.80
CA LYS A 44 -9.65 -6.44 -6.35
C LYS A 44 -9.92 -5.18 -5.52
N LEU A 45 -9.45 -5.18 -4.27
CA LEU A 45 -9.66 -4.07 -3.34
C LEU A 45 -8.42 -3.17 -3.23
N PHE A 46 -7.24 -3.70 -3.50
CA PHE A 46 -6.00 -2.93 -3.47
C PHE A 46 -6.05 -1.73 -4.43
N GLY A 47 -5.45 -0.63 -3.99
CA GLY A 47 -5.52 0.65 -4.69
C GLY A 47 -6.69 1.55 -4.26
N LYS A 48 -7.72 1.01 -3.59
CA LYS A 48 -8.77 1.79 -2.93
C LYS A 48 -8.27 2.37 -1.61
N ILE A 49 -8.95 3.41 -1.11
CA ILE A 49 -8.71 3.92 0.24
C ILE A 49 -9.32 2.99 1.30
N LEU A 50 -8.75 2.96 2.49
CA LEU A 50 -9.17 2.04 3.57
C LEU A 50 -10.67 2.09 3.91
N PRO A 51 -11.34 3.26 4.00
CA PRO A 51 -12.77 3.29 4.25
C PRO A 51 -13.61 2.59 3.17
N GLU A 52 -13.18 2.64 1.90
CA GLU A 52 -13.86 1.93 0.81
C GLU A 52 -13.63 0.42 0.89
N ILE A 53 -12.42 0.00 1.27
CA ILE A 53 -12.09 -1.41 1.51
C ILE A 53 -12.95 -1.94 2.67
N ALA A 54 -13.02 -1.22 3.78
CA ALA A 54 -13.81 -1.58 4.94
C ALA A 54 -15.30 -1.73 4.61
N ALA A 55 -15.88 -0.78 3.87
CA ALA A 55 -17.27 -0.84 3.44
C ALA A 55 -17.56 -2.03 2.50
N ASN A 56 -16.60 -2.41 1.66
CA ASN A 56 -16.72 -3.58 0.79
C ASN A 56 -16.62 -4.92 1.54
N LEU A 57 -15.81 -4.98 2.59
CA LEU A 57 -15.60 -6.21 3.36
C LEU A 57 -16.67 -6.42 4.43
N PHE A 58 -17.15 -5.33 5.04
CA PHE A 58 -18.05 -5.34 6.18
C PHE A 58 -19.35 -4.53 5.91
N PRO A 59 -20.09 -4.79 4.83
CA PRO A 59 -21.22 -3.94 4.43
C PRO A 59 -22.35 -3.89 5.46
N ASP A 60 -22.50 -4.94 6.28
CA ASP A 60 -23.55 -5.04 7.30
C ASP A 60 -23.15 -4.44 8.65
N GLN A 61 -21.92 -3.95 8.79
CA GLN A 61 -21.42 -3.35 10.02
C GLN A 61 -21.58 -1.82 10.01
N PRO A 62 -21.86 -1.19 11.17
CA PRO A 62 -21.80 0.26 11.29
C PRO A 62 -20.43 0.82 10.89
N LYS A 63 -20.41 2.05 10.39
CA LYS A 63 -19.20 2.68 9.88
C LYS A 63 -18.04 2.70 10.88
N GLU A 64 -18.35 2.96 12.16
CA GLU A 64 -17.36 2.95 13.24
C GLU A 64 -16.73 1.56 13.39
N ARG A 65 -17.56 0.51 13.34
CA ARG A 65 -17.08 -0.88 13.43
C ARG A 65 -16.27 -1.29 12.20
N GLN A 66 -16.68 -0.84 11.00
CA GLN A 66 -15.91 -1.06 9.77
C GLN A 66 -14.49 -0.48 9.89
N LEU A 67 -14.37 0.74 10.42
CA LEU A 67 -13.07 1.41 10.60
C LEU A 67 -12.22 0.74 11.67
N GLU A 68 -12.82 0.33 12.79
CA GLU A 68 -12.13 -0.42 13.85
C GLU A 68 -11.56 -1.75 13.31
N LEU A 69 -12.35 -2.50 12.55
CA LEU A 69 -11.93 -3.78 11.98
C LEU A 69 -10.79 -3.62 10.99
N ILE A 70 -10.89 -2.65 10.08
CA ILE A 70 -9.84 -2.43 9.08
C ILE A 70 -8.54 -1.94 9.74
N GLU A 71 -8.62 -1.13 10.80
CA GLU A 71 -7.45 -0.69 11.54
C GLU A 71 -6.72 -1.86 12.21
N LYS A 72 -7.46 -2.77 12.88
CA LYS A 72 -6.89 -4.01 13.44
C LYS A 72 -6.22 -4.87 12.36
N CYS A 73 -6.86 -4.99 11.20
CA CYS A 73 -6.31 -5.70 10.06
C CYS A 73 -4.99 -5.08 9.57
N CYS A 74 -4.95 -3.75 9.43
CA CYS A 74 -3.74 -3.02 9.02
C CYS A 74 -2.59 -3.18 10.02
N GLN A 75 -2.86 -3.11 11.32
CA GLN A 75 -1.84 -3.33 12.35
C GLN A 75 -1.24 -4.74 12.26
N LYS A 76 -2.08 -5.75 12.05
CA LYS A 76 -1.62 -7.14 11.92
C LYS A 76 -0.84 -7.38 10.62
N GLU A 77 -1.23 -6.77 9.52
CA GLU A 77 -0.46 -6.89 8.28
C GLU A 77 0.92 -6.24 8.38
N GLU A 78 1.04 -5.07 9.02
CA GLU A 78 2.33 -4.43 9.26
C GLU A 78 3.24 -5.30 10.12
N GLU A 79 2.70 -5.96 11.15
CA GLU A 79 3.41 -6.93 11.96
C GLU A 79 3.96 -8.08 11.09
N PHE A 80 3.12 -8.70 10.26
CA PHE A 80 3.51 -9.82 9.40
C PHE A 80 4.55 -9.41 8.35
N LEU A 81 4.33 -8.29 7.67
CA LEU A 81 5.23 -7.78 6.64
C LEU A 81 6.57 -7.29 7.20
N SER A 82 6.58 -6.82 8.46
CA SER A 82 7.82 -6.43 9.16
C SER A 82 8.66 -7.65 9.56
N GLN A 83 8.01 -8.78 9.87
CA GLN A 83 8.70 -10.03 10.20
C GLN A 83 9.22 -10.74 8.95
N GLN A 84 8.47 -10.68 7.86
CA GLN A 84 8.81 -11.29 6.59
C GLN A 84 8.29 -10.43 5.44
N ALA A 85 9.22 -9.88 4.65
CA ALA A 85 8.87 -9.12 3.45
C ALA A 85 8.02 -9.96 2.48
N ALA A 86 7.02 -9.33 1.88
CA ALA A 86 6.30 -9.95 0.79
C ALA A 86 7.21 -10.12 -0.45
N PRO A 87 6.90 -11.07 -1.35
CA PRO A 87 7.67 -11.25 -2.57
C PRO A 87 7.67 -9.98 -3.43
N VAL A 88 8.84 -9.53 -3.83
CA VAL A 88 9.00 -8.49 -4.85
C VAL A 88 8.96 -9.12 -6.24
N TYR A 89 8.58 -8.33 -7.25
CA TYR A 89 8.59 -8.82 -8.62
C TYR A 89 10.01 -9.08 -9.14
N ASP A 90 10.11 -10.04 -10.05
CA ASP A 90 11.39 -10.44 -10.63
C ASP A 90 12.16 -9.26 -11.20
N ARG A 91 13.45 -9.20 -10.91
CA ARG A 91 14.39 -8.16 -11.36
C ARG A 91 14.02 -6.74 -10.93
N LEU A 92 13.17 -6.58 -9.90
CA LEU A 92 12.77 -5.25 -9.42
C LEU A 92 13.99 -4.42 -9.00
N GLU A 93 14.89 -5.00 -8.22
CA GLU A 93 16.07 -4.27 -7.73
C GLU A 93 16.97 -3.81 -8.89
N ASP A 94 17.21 -4.67 -9.88
CA ASP A 94 17.98 -4.29 -11.08
C ASP A 94 17.32 -3.13 -11.84
N THR A 95 15.99 -3.17 -11.95
CA THR A 95 15.20 -2.10 -12.57
C THR A 95 15.34 -0.80 -11.80
N LEU A 96 15.18 -0.84 -10.46
CA LEU A 96 15.34 0.35 -9.61
C LEU A 96 16.75 0.92 -9.69
N LYS A 97 17.79 0.08 -9.69
CA LYS A 97 19.19 0.50 -9.87
C LYS A 97 19.43 1.25 -11.19
N ILE A 98 18.83 0.77 -12.27
CA ILE A 98 18.98 1.40 -13.59
C ILE A 98 18.19 2.71 -13.65
N LEU A 99 16.95 2.71 -13.18
CA LEU A 99 16.07 3.86 -13.26
C LEU A 99 16.50 5.00 -12.35
N SER A 100 16.93 4.70 -11.11
CA SER A 100 17.36 5.72 -10.15
C SER A 100 18.62 6.50 -10.58
N LYS A 101 19.44 5.93 -11.48
CA LYS A 101 20.56 6.63 -12.08
C LYS A 101 20.15 7.66 -13.14
N LYS A 102 18.95 7.54 -13.68
CA LYS A 102 18.45 8.37 -14.80
C LYS A 102 17.34 9.32 -14.37
N TYR A 103 16.53 8.92 -13.40
CA TYR A 103 15.32 9.62 -12.98
C TYR A 103 15.18 9.61 -11.46
N PRO A 104 14.70 10.70 -10.85
CA PRO A 104 14.21 10.64 -9.47
C PRO A 104 12.98 9.73 -9.39
N LEU A 105 13.00 8.82 -8.40
CA LEU A 105 11.92 7.86 -8.18
C LEU A 105 11.11 8.25 -6.96
N TYR A 106 9.80 8.07 -7.03
CA TYR A 106 8.83 8.36 -5.98
C TYR A 106 7.87 7.19 -5.80
N ILE A 107 7.29 7.06 -4.61
CA ILE A 107 6.17 6.17 -4.35
C ILE A 107 4.95 7.00 -4.00
N VAL A 108 3.78 6.66 -4.53
CA VAL A 108 2.49 7.22 -4.13
C VAL A 108 1.47 6.09 -4.01
N SER A 109 0.91 5.90 -2.82
CA SER A 109 -0.07 4.84 -2.55
C SER A 109 -1.28 5.34 -1.77
N ASN A 110 -2.39 4.60 -1.85
CA ASN A 110 -3.60 4.78 -1.03
C ASN A 110 -3.57 3.98 0.29
N CYS A 111 -2.40 3.49 0.70
CA CYS A 111 -2.22 2.71 1.92
C CYS A 111 -2.31 3.56 3.20
N GLN A 112 -2.37 2.88 4.35
CA GLN A 112 -2.25 3.48 5.67
C GLN A 112 -0.87 4.10 5.91
N ALA A 113 -0.79 4.94 6.94
CA ALA A 113 0.49 5.46 7.42
C ALA A 113 1.37 4.31 7.95
N GLY A 114 2.65 4.32 7.62
CA GLY A 114 3.60 3.28 8.03
C GLY A 114 3.82 2.16 7.02
N TYR A 115 2.85 1.89 6.13
CA TYR A 115 2.91 0.77 5.19
C TYR A 115 4.07 0.87 4.18
N ILE A 116 4.29 2.05 3.59
CA ILE A 116 5.41 2.25 2.66
C ILE A 116 6.73 2.09 3.40
N GLU A 117 6.83 2.59 4.62
CA GLU A 117 8.00 2.46 5.47
C GLU A 117 8.33 0.98 5.78
N VAL A 118 7.31 0.15 6.01
CA VAL A 118 7.48 -1.31 6.16
C VAL A 118 8.05 -1.91 4.87
N PHE A 119 7.50 -1.57 3.71
CA PHE A 119 8.04 -2.01 2.42
C PHE A 119 9.51 -1.60 2.26
N LEU A 120 9.83 -0.33 2.45
CA LEU A 120 11.19 0.19 2.27
C LEU A 120 12.19 -0.44 3.22
N LYS A 121 11.79 -0.64 4.49
CA LYS A 121 12.64 -1.24 5.52
C LYS A 121 12.87 -2.72 5.28
N SER A 122 11.82 -3.47 4.99
CA SER A 122 11.90 -4.93 4.81
C SER A 122 12.62 -5.35 3.53
N THR A 123 12.56 -4.53 2.47
CA THR A 123 13.28 -4.77 1.21
C THR A 123 14.65 -4.11 1.14
N GLY A 124 14.93 -3.09 1.95
CA GLY A 124 16.14 -2.28 1.87
C GLY A 124 16.19 -1.29 0.70
N TYR A 125 15.04 -1.05 0.02
CA TYR A 125 14.97 -0.24 -1.20
C TYR A 125 14.79 1.27 -0.98
N GLY A 126 14.76 1.72 0.28
CA GLY A 126 14.54 3.14 0.63
C GLY A 126 15.47 4.12 -0.08
N HIS A 127 16.72 3.72 -0.30
CA HIS A 127 17.73 4.57 -0.95
C HIS A 127 17.50 4.85 -2.44
N TYR A 128 16.56 4.14 -3.09
CA TYR A 128 16.19 4.40 -4.48
C TYR A 128 15.16 5.52 -4.62
N PHE A 129 14.37 5.81 -3.56
CA PHE A 129 13.24 6.72 -3.62
C PHE A 129 13.52 8.03 -2.91
N GLN A 130 13.11 9.14 -3.51
CA GLN A 130 13.31 10.48 -2.95
C GLN A 130 12.16 10.94 -2.03
N ASP A 131 10.95 10.41 -2.25
CA ASP A 131 9.77 10.73 -1.44
C ASP A 131 8.70 9.65 -1.61
N HIS A 132 7.82 9.47 -0.59
CA HIS A 132 6.83 8.40 -0.61
C HIS A 132 5.54 8.77 0.13
N PRO A 133 4.79 9.79 -0.33
CA PRO A 133 3.52 10.15 0.31
C PRO A 133 2.45 9.06 0.15
N CYS A 134 1.68 8.86 1.20
CA CYS A 134 0.53 7.95 1.21
C CYS A 134 -0.72 8.61 1.80
N SER A 135 -1.88 8.02 1.51
CA SER A 135 -3.18 8.53 1.97
C SER A 135 -3.29 8.55 3.49
N GLY A 136 -2.71 7.58 4.17
CA GLY A 136 -2.73 7.50 5.63
C GLY A 136 -2.02 8.66 6.33
N HIS A 137 -0.97 9.23 5.72
CA HIS A 137 -0.27 10.40 6.26
C HIS A 137 -0.91 11.72 5.82
N SER A 138 -1.27 11.84 4.54
CA SER A 138 -1.71 13.11 3.97
C SER A 138 -3.21 13.39 4.14
N GLY A 139 -4.02 12.34 4.36
CA GLY A 139 -5.48 12.41 4.29
C GLY A 139 -6.01 12.59 2.86
N LEU A 140 -5.14 12.60 1.85
CA LEU A 140 -5.48 12.79 0.44
C LEU A 140 -5.49 11.45 -0.29
N GLN A 141 -6.30 11.34 -1.33
CA GLN A 141 -6.26 10.19 -2.23
C GLN A 141 -4.98 10.19 -3.09
N LYS A 142 -4.62 9.03 -3.61
CA LYS A 142 -3.43 8.82 -4.47
C LYS A 142 -3.31 9.87 -5.57
N ARG A 143 -4.42 10.18 -6.28
CA ARG A 143 -4.44 11.19 -7.33
C ARG A 143 -3.96 12.57 -6.85
N ASP A 144 -4.38 12.99 -5.67
CA ASP A 144 -4.03 14.31 -5.15
C ASP A 144 -2.63 14.31 -4.53
N ASN A 145 -2.22 13.20 -3.92
CA ASN A 145 -0.82 12.98 -3.52
C ASN A 145 0.13 13.04 -4.73
N MET A 146 -0.24 12.46 -5.87
CA MET A 146 0.54 12.55 -7.11
C MET A 146 0.68 13.99 -7.59
N LYS A 147 -0.43 14.76 -7.61
CA LYS A 147 -0.39 16.19 -7.97
C LYS A 147 0.52 16.98 -7.03
N GLU A 148 0.46 16.66 -5.74
CA GLU A 148 1.28 17.34 -4.73
C GLU A 148 2.78 17.03 -4.92
N VAL A 149 3.16 15.78 -5.22
CA VAL A 149 4.55 15.43 -5.58
C VAL A 149 4.99 16.21 -6.82
N ILE A 150 4.18 16.22 -7.87
CA ILE A 150 4.48 16.95 -9.12
C ILE A 150 4.71 18.44 -8.81
N ARG A 151 3.82 19.06 -8.01
CA ARG A 151 3.91 20.46 -7.64
C ARG A 151 5.14 20.76 -6.78
N ARG A 152 5.37 20.01 -5.69
CA ARG A 152 6.50 20.22 -4.75
C ARG A 152 7.85 20.04 -5.41
N LYS A 153 7.97 19.09 -6.30
CA LYS A 153 9.22 18.75 -6.98
C LYS A 153 9.37 19.45 -8.33
N GLN A 154 8.43 20.34 -8.71
CA GLN A 154 8.41 21.09 -9.97
C GLN A 154 8.58 20.19 -11.19
N LEU A 155 7.97 18.99 -11.14
CA LEU A 155 8.04 18.02 -12.23
C LEU A 155 7.18 18.50 -13.41
N LYS A 156 7.63 18.19 -14.63
CA LYS A 156 6.81 18.43 -15.81
C LYS A 156 5.62 17.46 -15.83
N SER A 157 4.52 17.89 -16.42
CA SER A 157 3.28 17.12 -16.56
C SER A 157 3.56 15.66 -16.92
N ALA A 158 3.09 14.74 -16.07
CA ALA A 158 3.23 13.31 -16.27
C ALA A 158 2.24 12.81 -17.36
N SER A 159 2.71 11.95 -18.25
CA SER A 159 1.85 11.02 -18.98
C SER A 159 1.64 9.77 -18.12
N TYR A 160 0.39 9.42 -17.92
CA TYR A 160 -0.04 8.24 -17.16
C TYR A 160 0.00 6.99 -18.02
#